data_9c1c086b9a5d7358d5ac70b4b4e4e321
#
_entry.id   9c1c086b9a5d7358d5ac70b4b4e4e321
#
_cell.length_a   1.000
_cell.length_b   1.000
_cell.length_c   1.000
_cell.angle_alpha   90.00
_cell.angle_beta   90.00
_cell.angle_gamma   90.00
#
_symmetry.space_group_name_H-M   'P 1'
#
loop_
_entity.id
_entity.type
_entity.pdbx_description
1 polymer ?
#
loop_
_entity_poly.entity_id
_entity_poly.type
_entity_poly.pdbx_seq_one_letter_code
_entity_poly.pdbx_strand_id
1 'polypeptide(L)'
;MGSLVVYGSSDQAGSQDRSVDRDLNDRLAKVLKANSFTGKMQSQLEDRLGREIDLELAELGRNLWYDRVHSLHQDNTCAGCHSPSNGFGDTQSIAIGVDNNNKVGPGRQGPRNQRRSPLVINTVFYPKLMWNGRFSAIPAPGQLLGNPFSNKYGFEFPLPEGTTMFPPNDRIALHLLHAQVHIPPTETVEVAGFTGTCPGGAASVGIFQTQCQFDNGKGVSVPEPDASGFRNQPIRDKALALLNDVPKYRKLFGRVFPKVTHGNPIDFTMVGRAIAEFEFTLTFADAPLDQFARGERGAMTAAEKRGALVFFGVGQCVQCHAVKGPSNEMFSDFQNHVAGIVQIAPQIMPGGKSNMVYDGPGADEDFGLQQLTGLDGDRYKFRTAPLRNVGLAPAFFHNGAVVDLEKAIRYHINPEVEGPAYNPARAGIARDLALAPRGPLQPVLDRLDPLLRGGIDLTNDEIKDVTQFIKTGLLDERAKKDNLCALVPKTVPSGLRPLEFEGCNKR
;
A
#
# COMPACT_ATOMS: atom_id res chain seq x y z
N MET A 1 56.75 -7.47 50.31
CA MET A 1 55.42 -7.90 49.98
C MET A 1 54.93 -6.99 48.86
N GLY A 2 55.06 -7.40 47.64
CA GLY A 2 54.69 -6.60 46.48
C GLY A 2 53.32 -7.04 45.98
N SER A 3 52.37 -6.11 45.92
CA SER A 3 51.07 -6.35 45.24
C SER A 3 51.24 -6.11 43.75
N LEU A 4 51.07 -7.15 42.96
CA LEU A 4 50.87 -7.06 41.51
C LEU A 4 49.43 -6.55 41.26
N VAL A 5 49.28 -5.39 40.65
CA VAL A 5 48.02 -4.92 40.09
C VAL A 5 48.01 -5.37 38.63
N VAL A 6 47.09 -6.29 38.30
CA VAL A 6 46.81 -6.70 36.92
C VAL A 6 45.85 -5.66 36.32
N TYR A 7 46.37 -4.75 35.50
CA TYR A 7 45.58 -3.96 34.56
C TYR A 7 45.77 -4.55 33.17
N GLY A 8 44.72 -5.08 32.58
CA GLY A 8 44.83 -5.54 31.19
C GLY A 8 43.73 -6.46 30.72
N SER A 9 42.46 -5.97 30.60
CA SER A 9 41.46 -6.66 29.80
C SER A 9 40.36 -5.79 29.20
N SER A 10 40.24 -4.50 29.57
CA SER A 10 39.16 -3.62 29.03
C SER A 10 39.52 -2.96 27.67
N ASP A 11 40.79 -2.71 27.40
CA ASP A 11 41.22 -2.01 26.16
C ASP A 11 41.24 -2.90 24.92
N GLN A 12 41.44 -4.20 25.04
CA GLN A 12 41.45 -5.12 23.89
C GLN A 12 40.04 -5.41 23.37
N ALA A 13 39.05 -5.55 24.22
CA ALA A 13 37.64 -5.74 23.82
C ALA A 13 37.11 -4.51 23.09
N GLY A 14 37.39 -3.30 23.59
CA GLY A 14 36.98 -2.05 22.93
C GLY A 14 37.68 -1.78 21.59
N SER A 15 38.90 -2.25 21.39
CA SER A 15 39.63 -2.10 20.12
C SER A 15 39.11 -3.08 19.05
N GLN A 16 38.79 -4.31 19.45
CA GLN A 16 38.26 -5.36 18.57
C GLN A 16 36.84 -5.00 18.08
N ASP A 17 35.99 -4.49 18.95
CA ASP A 17 34.62 -4.03 18.61
C ASP A 17 34.64 -2.86 17.62
N ARG A 18 35.55 -1.88 17.82
CA ARG A 18 35.73 -0.76 16.90
C ARG A 18 36.28 -1.19 15.52
N SER A 19 37.12 -2.24 15.46
CA SER A 19 37.62 -2.74 14.18
C SER A 19 36.55 -3.46 13.38
N VAL A 20 35.68 -4.23 14.02
CA VAL A 20 34.54 -4.93 13.40
C VAL A 20 33.51 -3.93 12.87
N ASP A 21 33.18 -2.92 13.65
CA ASP A 21 32.23 -1.89 13.19
C ASP A 21 32.77 -1.07 12.02
N ARG A 22 34.07 -0.80 11.99
CA ARG A 22 34.72 -0.12 10.86
C ARG A 22 34.64 -0.97 9.59
N ASP A 23 34.92 -2.27 9.65
CA ASP A 23 34.81 -3.17 8.50
C ASP A 23 33.38 -3.23 7.97
N LEU A 24 32.38 -3.37 8.85
CA LEU A 24 30.95 -3.33 8.45
C LEU A 24 30.58 -2.01 7.76
N ASN A 25 31.05 -0.89 8.29
CA ASN A 25 30.80 0.44 7.71
C ASN A 25 31.38 0.56 6.30
N ASP A 26 32.62 0.12 6.11
CA ASP A 26 33.31 0.23 4.82
C ASP A 26 32.68 -0.70 3.76
N ARG A 27 32.35 -1.93 4.15
CA ARG A 27 31.67 -2.91 3.29
C ARG A 27 30.29 -2.40 2.87
N LEU A 28 29.47 -1.93 3.81
CA LEU A 28 28.13 -1.44 3.51
C LEU A 28 28.20 -0.17 2.63
N ALA A 29 29.09 0.78 2.93
CA ALA A 29 29.26 1.96 2.08
C ALA A 29 29.66 1.61 0.65
N LYS A 30 30.54 0.61 0.46
CA LYS A 30 30.92 0.12 -0.86
C LYS A 30 29.72 -0.48 -1.61
N VAL A 31 28.89 -1.27 -0.93
CA VAL A 31 27.69 -1.91 -1.49
C VAL A 31 26.65 -0.87 -1.89
N LEU A 32 26.37 0.11 -1.03
CA LEU A 32 25.41 1.18 -1.32
C LEU A 32 25.87 2.02 -2.53
N LYS A 33 27.15 2.36 -2.59
CA LYS A 33 27.75 3.06 -3.75
C LYS A 33 27.61 2.25 -5.05
N ALA A 34 27.88 0.93 -5.00
CA ALA A 34 27.73 0.05 -6.16
C ALA A 34 26.27 -0.06 -6.65
N ASN A 35 25.31 0.12 -5.73
CA ASN A 35 23.88 0.16 -6.02
C ASN A 35 23.36 1.59 -6.29
N SER A 36 24.24 2.60 -6.37
CA SER A 36 23.86 4.00 -6.60
C SER A 36 22.81 4.52 -5.60
N PHE A 37 22.80 3.96 -4.38
CA PHE A 37 21.91 4.37 -3.31
C PHE A 37 22.43 5.65 -2.67
N THR A 38 21.58 6.69 -2.62
CA THR A 38 21.98 8.04 -2.19
C THR A 38 21.46 8.39 -0.79
N GLY A 39 20.34 7.82 -0.38
CA GLY A 39 19.61 8.18 0.84
C GLY A 39 19.05 9.60 0.83
N LYS A 40 18.76 10.16 -0.35
CA LYS A 40 18.34 11.57 -0.51
C LYS A 40 16.89 11.73 -0.97
N MET A 41 16.11 10.65 -1.03
CA MET A 41 14.76 10.71 -1.60
C MET A 41 13.85 11.69 -0.87
N GLN A 42 13.96 11.78 0.47
CA GLN A 42 13.19 12.74 1.26
C GLN A 42 13.42 14.18 0.81
N SER A 43 14.67 14.57 0.61
CA SER A 43 15.03 15.96 0.25
C SER A 43 14.79 16.30 -1.23
N GLN A 44 14.51 15.32 -2.07
CA GLN A 44 14.26 15.51 -3.51
C GLN A 44 12.79 15.66 -3.86
N LEU A 45 11.88 15.54 -2.89
CA LEU A 45 10.45 15.50 -3.19
C LEU A 45 9.95 16.77 -3.88
N GLU A 46 10.21 17.94 -3.30
CA GLU A 46 9.72 19.21 -3.83
C GLU A 46 10.39 19.60 -5.16
N ASP A 47 11.69 19.29 -5.30
CA ASP A 47 12.39 19.44 -6.58
C ASP A 47 11.71 18.61 -7.68
N ARG A 48 11.29 17.37 -7.37
CA ARG A 48 10.62 16.48 -8.31
C ARG A 48 9.18 16.89 -8.60
N LEU A 49 8.49 17.48 -7.63
CA LEU A 49 7.17 18.09 -7.80
C LEU A 49 7.28 19.40 -8.59
N GLY A 50 8.47 20.03 -8.65
CA GLY A 50 8.70 21.36 -9.23
C GLY A 50 8.07 22.51 -8.44
N ARG A 51 7.70 22.25 -7.17
CA ARG A 51 7.08 23.20 -6.24
C ARG A 51 7.13 22.68 -4.81
N GLU A 52 6.92 23.59 -3.87
CA GLU A 52 6.63 23.21 -2.47
C GLU A 52 5.27 22.54 -2.34
N ILE A 53 5.09 21.75 -1.26
CA ILE A 53 3.80 21.16 -0.89
C ILE A 53 2.88 22.28 -0.39
N ASP A 54 1.68 22.38 -0.94
CA ASP A 54 0.65 23.30 -0.49
C ASP A 54 -0.01 22.78 0.78
N LEU A 55 0.40 23.29 1.94
CA LEU A 55 -0.08 22.80 3.24
C LEU A 55 -1.58 23.10 3.48
N GLU A 56 -2.15 24.15 2.89
CA GLU A 56 -3.58 24.43 3.00
C GLU A 56 -4.41 23.43 2.17
N LEU A 57 -3.93 23.11 0.98
CA LEU A 57 -4.53 22.06 0.13
C LEU A 57 -4.34 20.68 0.77
N ALA A 58 -3.19 20.38 1.35
CA ALA A 58 -2.94 19.13 2.07
C ALA A 58 -3.85 18.96 3.29
N GLU A 59 -4.11 20.04 4.05
CA GLU A 59 -5.06 20.01 5.17
C GLU A 59 -6.49 19.76 4.71
N LEU A 60 -6.90 20.31 3.58
CA LEU A 60 -8.17 19.98 2.94
C LEU A 60 -8.22 18.50 2.56
N GLY A 61 -7.15 17.97 1.97
CA GLY A 61 -7.00 16.55 1.63
C GLY A 61 -7.05 15.65 2.85
N ARG A 62 -6.39 16.04 3.95
CA ARG A 62 -6.47 15.33 5.23
C ARG A 62 -7.90 15.25 5.75
N ASN A 63 -8.66 16.33 5.68
CA ASN A 63 -10.07 16.31 6.08
C ASN A 63 -10.88 15.32 5.23
N LEU A 64 -10.70 15.33 3.90
CA LEU A 64 -11.37 14.38 3.00
C LEU A 64 -10.95 12.93 3.28
N TRP A 65 -9.67 12.69 3.60
CA TRP A 65 -9.13 11.36 3.92
C TRP A 65 -9.85 10.68 5.09
N TYR A 66 -10.31 11.46 6.07
CA TYR A 66 -10.98 10.97 7.28
C TYR A 66 -12.49 11.16 7.26
N ASP A 67 -13.05 11.92 6.32
CA ASP A 67 -14.48 12.21 6.25
C ASP A 67 -15.22 11.19 5.37
N ARG A 68 -16.31 10.67 5.88
CA ARG A 68 -17.15 9.66 5.18
C ARG A 68 -18.14 10.25 4.19
N VAL A 69 -18.16 11.58 4.03
CA VAL A 69 -19.18 12.29 3.25
C VAL A 69 -19.21 11.91 1.78
N HIS A 70 -18.08 11.49 1.21
CA HIS A 70 -17.96 11.07 -0.19
C HIS A 70 -18.23 9.57 -0.41
N SER A 71 -18.51 8.81 0.64
CA SER A 71 -19.00 7.43 0.55
C SER A 71 -20.52 7.44 0.44
N LEU A 72 -21.10 6.69 -0.51
CA LEU A 72 -22.55 6.63 -0.66
C LEU A 72 -23.22 5.97 0.54
N HIS A 73 -22.57 5.01 1.19
CA HIS A 73 -23.02 4.44 2.47
C HIS A 73 -22.69 5.32 3.69
N GLN A 74 -21.82 6.31 3.54
CA GLN A 74 -21.31 7.17 4.63
C GLN A 74 -20.77 6.38 5.83
N ASP A 75 -20.22 5.23 5.59
CA ASP A 75 -19.70 4.31 6.62
C ASP A 75 -18.21 3.98 6.48
N ASN A 76 -17.60 4.36 5.34
CA ASN A 76 -16.18 4.20 5.13
C ASN A 76 -15.51 5.45 4.54
N THR A 77 -14.19 5.48 4.55
CA THR A 77 -13.32 6.53 4.03
C THR A 77 -11.92 5.96 3.78
N CYS A 78 -11.02 6.71 3.13
CA CYS A 78 -9.64 6.26 2.87
C CYS A 78 -8.96 5.72 4.13
N ALA A 79 -9.07 6.44 5.26
CA ALA A 79 -8.48 6.04 6.54
C ALA A 79 -9.07 4.73 7.11
N GLY A 80 -10.23 4.27 6.64
CA GLY A 80 -10.83 3.01 7.07
C GLY A 80 -10.03 1.78 6.65
N CYS A 81 -9.41 1.84 5.47
CA CYS A 81 -8.53 0.79 4.94
C CYS A 81 -7.04 1.16 5.02
N HIS A 82 -6.73 2.47 5.06
CA HIS A 82 -5.37 3.01 5.16
C HIS A 82 -5.17 3.70 6.50
N SER A 83 -4.97 2.89 7.55
CA SER A 83 -4.91 3.35 8.94
C SER A 83 -3.58 4.01 9.30
N PRO A 84 -3.60 5.19 9.95
CA PRO A 84 -2.38 5.82 10.45
C PRO A 84 -1.64 4.96 11.49
N SER A 85 -2.34 4.09 12.24
CA SER A 85 -1.68 3.19 13.20
C SER A 85 -0.72 2.18 12.55
N ASN A 86 -0.82 1.98 11.23
CA ASN A 86 -0.11 0.95 10.48
C ASN A 86 0.55 1.52 9.21
N GLY A 87 1.15 2.70 9.29
CA GLY A 87 1.83 3.33 8.17
C GLY A 87 0.88 3.70 7.01
N PHE A 88 -0.35 4.09 7.33
CA PHE A 88 -1.42 4.29 6.35
C PHE A 88 -1.63 3.05 5.46
N GLY A 89 -1.56 1.87 6.07
CA GLY A 89 -1.90 0.59 5.46
C GLY A 89 -3.01 -0.12 6.23
N ASP A 90 -3.30 -1.34 5.80
CA ASP A 90 -4.32 -2.17 6.42
C ASP A 90 -3.99 -2.54 7.87
N THR A 91 -5.02 -2.66 8.68
CA THR A 91 -4.90 -3.11 10.08
C THR A 91 -5.06 -4.63 10.23
N GLN A 92 -5.43 -5.32 9.16
CA GLN A 92 -5.66 -6.76 9.10
C GLN A 92 -4.99 -7.39 7.86
N SER A 93 -5.15 -8.69 7.67
CA SER A 93 -4.63 -9.42 6.52
C SER A 93 -5.27 -9.00 5.21
N ILE A 94 -6.61 -8.93 5.16
CA ILE A 94 -7.38 -8.47 3.99
C ILE A 94 -8.31 -7.34 4.44
N ALA A 95 -8.39 -6.31 3.62
CA ALA A 95 -9.13 -5.08 3.91
C ALA A 95 -10.63 -5.33 4.12
N ILE A 96 -11.23 -4.51 4.98
CA ILE A 96 -12.67 -4.39 5.18
C ILE A 96 -13.06 -2.95 4.85
N GLY A 97 -13.93 -2.78 3.87
CA GLY A 97 -14.41 -1.47 3.39
C GLY A 97 -15.73 -1.06 4.03
N VAL A 98 -16.78 -1.04 3.22
CA VAL A 98 -18.15 -0.67 3.59
C VAL A 98 -18.83 -1.72 4.48
N ASP A 99 -20.00 -1.39 5.01
CA ASP A 99 -20.78 -2.25 5.94
C ASP A 99 -19.99 -2.71 7.15
N ASN A 100 -19.11 -1.85 7.60
CA ASN A 100 -18.24 -2.12 8.73
C ASN A 100 -18.87 -1.70 10.07
N ASN A 101 -18.25 -2.10 11.16
CA ASN A 101 -18.66 -1.79 12.53
C ASN A 101 -18.14 -0.43 13.04
N ASN A 102 -17.77 0.50 12.19
CA ASN A 102 -17.17 1.82 12.48
C ASN A 102 -15.81 1.79 13.20
N LYS A 103 -15.18 0.64 13.34
CA LYS A 103 -13.83 0.51 13.92
C LYS A 103 -12.79 0.40 12.82
N VAL A 104 -11.57 0.87 13.12
CA VAL A 104 -10.36 0.72 12.31
C VAL A 104 -9.29 0.13 13.22
N GLY A 105 -8.97 -1.15 13.01
CA GLY A 105 -8.07 -1.88 13.88
C GLY A 105 -8.31 -3.38 13.82
N PRO A 106 -7.71 -4.14 14.75
CA PRO A 106 -7.92 -5.60 14.83
C PRO A 106 -9.39 -6.00 15.03
N GLY A 107 -10.19 -5.16 15.68
CA GLY A 107 -11.61 -5.37 15.93
C GLY A 107 -12.53 -4.96 14.77
N ARG A 108 -12.01 -4.54 13.61
CA ARG A 108 -12.82 -4.18 12.45
C ARG A 108 -13.53 -5.41 11.87
N GLN A 109 -14.82 -5.29 11.62
CA GLN A 109 -15.69 -6.33 11.06
C GLN A 109 -16.48 -5.79 9.88
N GLY A 110 -16.76 -6.63 8.90
CA GLY A 110 -17.50 -6.30 7.68
C GLY A 110 -17.09 -7.20 6.51
N PRO A 111 -17.63 -6.94 5.31
CA PRO A 111 -17.24 -7.62 4.08
C PRO A 111 -15.75 -7.42 3.78
N ARG A 112 -15.09 -8.49 3.34
CA ARG A 112 -13.67 -8.41 2.97
C ARG A 112 -13.49 -8.06 1.50
N ASN A 113 -12.45 -7.29 1.22
CA ASN A 113 -11.92 -7.09 -0.12
C ASN A 113 -11.21 -8.35 -0.65
N GLN A 114 -10.73 -8.29 -1.88
CA GLN A 114 -9.90 -9.35 -2.46
C GLN A 114 -8.50 -9.38 -1.84
N ARG A 115 -7.93 -8.21 -1.57
CA ARG A 115 -6.54 -8.03 -1.13
C ARG A 115 -6.45 -7.08 0.04
N ARG A 116 -5.31 -7.10 0.70
CA ARG A 116 -5.02 -6.09 1.72
C ARG A 116 -4.75 -4.71 1.09
N SER A 117 -5.06 -3.66 1.82
CA SER A 117 -4.67 -2.31 1.44
C SER A 117 -3.16 -2.11 1.67
N PRO A 118 -2.41 -1.69 0.64
CA PRO A 118 -0.98 -1.42 0.78
C PRO A 118 -0.72 -0.20 1.65
N LEU A 119 0.53 -0.03 2.09
CA LEU A 119 0.99 1.21 2.72
C LEU A 119 0.91 2.37 1.74
N VAL A 120 0.35 3.51 2.16
CA VAL A 120 0.27 4.74 1.35
C VAL A 120 1.52 5.62 1.53
N ILE A 121 2.22 5.50 2.66
CA ILE A 121 3.45 6.27 2.85
C ILE A 121 4.44 6.02 1.72
N ASN A 122 5.06 7.11 1.22
CA ASN A 122 6.00 7.13 0.09
C ASN A 122 5.40 6.81 -1.29
N THR A 123 4.08 6.64 -1.45
CA THR A 123 3.45 6.34 -2.75
C THR A 123 3.70 7.43 -3.80
N VAL A 124 4.03 8.64 -3.40
CA VAL A 124 4.45 9.73 -4.29
C VAL A 124 5.59 9.32 -5.23
N PHE A 125 6.45 8.40 -4.82
CA PHE A 125 7.57 7.93 -5.63
C PHE A 125 7.24 6.71 -6.51
N TYR A 126 6.04 6.13 -6.39
CA TYR A 126 5.73 4.86 -7.03
C TYR A 126 5.24 5.05 -8.47
N PRO A 127 5.94 4.46 -9.46
CA PRO A 127 5.51 4.52 -10.86
C PRO A 127 4.32 3.60 -11.15
N LYS A 128 4.04 2.64 -10.26
CA LYS A 128 2.98 1.66 -10.40
C LYS A 128 2.36 1.37 -9.04
N LEU A 129 1.04 1.40 -8.97
CA LEU A 129 0.25 1.23 -7.75
C LEU A 129 -0.55 -0.09 -7.78
N MET A 130 -1.16 -0.46 -6.66
CA MET A 130 -1.91 -1.69 -6.42
C MET A 130 -1.05 -2.96 -6.50
N TRP A 131 -1.56 -4.08 -5.96
CA TRP A 131 -0.83 -5.35 -5.91
C TRP A 131 -0.61 -5.98 -7.29
N ASN A 132 -1.57 -5.84 -8.20
CA ASN A 132 -1.45 -6.33 -9.57
C ASN A 132 -0.87 -5.28 -10.54
N GLY A 133 -0.58 -4.07 -10.06
CA GLY A 133 -0.01 -3.01 -10.87
C GLY A 133 -0.99 -2.30 -11.80
N ARG A 134 -2.31 -2.40 -11.55
CA ARG A 134 -3.37 -1.90 -12.44
C ARG A 134 -3.40 -0.39 -12.65
N PHE A 135 -2.70 0.39 -11.84
CA PHE A 135 -2.59 1.85 -11.99
C PHE A 135 -1.13 2.21 -12.16
N SER A 136 -0.77 2.80 -13.29
CA SER A 136 0.62 3.09 -13.58
C SER A 136 0.83 4.38 -14.39
N ALA A 137 1.98 5.00 -14.17
CA ALA A 137 2.49 6.00 -15.10
C ALA A 137 2.98 5.29 -16.36
N ILE A 138 2.57 5.76 -17.54
CA ILE A 138 2.97 5.16 -18.82
C ILE A 138 4.45 5.44 -19.06
N PRO A 139 5.26 4.42 -19.33
CA PRO A 139 6.69 4.59 -19.57
C PRO A 139 6.99 5.29 -20.90
N ALA A 140 8.11 6.00 -20.93
CA ALA A 140 8.67 6.47 -22.18
C ALA A 140 9.08 5.27 -23.07
N PRO A 141 9.12 5.45 -24.42
CA PRO A 141 9.58 4.39 -25.31
C PRO A 141 10.94 3.81 -24.88
N GLY A 142 11.00 2.48 -24.77
CA GLY A 142 12.19 1.74 -24.34
C GLY A 142 12.45 1.73 -22.81
N GLN A 143 11.56 2.28 -22.00
CA GLN A 143 11.64 2.20 -20.55
C GLN A 143 10.63 1.18 -20.00
N LEU A 144 10.96 0.56 -18.86
CA LEU A 144 10.09 -0.43 -18.20
C LEU A 144 9.08 0.22 -17.25
N LEU A 145 9.39 1.40 -16.72
CA LEU A 145 8.57 2.11 -15.74
C LEU A 145 8.37 3.56 -16.16
N GLY A 146 7.18 4.08 -15.93
CA GLY A 146 6.86 5.49 -16.11
C GLY A 146 7.37 6.36 -14.97
N ASN A 147 7.16 7.66 -15.11
CA ASN A 147 7.50 8.64 -14.06
C ASN A 147 6.20 9.14 -13.39
N PRO A 148 5.96 8.88 -12.09
CA PRO A 148 4.75 9.32 -11.41
C PRO A 148 4.63 10.85 -11.33
N PHE A 149 5.74 11.58 -11.44
CA PHE A 149 5.80 13.06 -11.41
C PHE A 149 5.57 13.70 -12.79
N SER A 150 5.23 12.92 -13.80
CA SER A 150 5.08 13.44 -15.16
C SER A 150 3.98 12.70 -15.89
N ASN A 151 3.01 13.46 -16.39
CA ASN A 151 1.95 12.97 -17.26
C ASN A 151 2.29 13.10 -18.76
N LYS A 152 3.56 13.28 -19.12
CA LYS A 152 3.98 13.42 -20.52
C LYS A 152 3.47 12.29 -21.40
N TYR A 153 3.41 11.08 -20.87
CA TYR A 153 2.89 9.90 -21.57
C TYR A 153 1.50 9.48 -21.09
N GLY A 154 0.95 10.16 -20.06
CA GLY A 154 -0.33 9.85 -19.43
C GLY A 154 -0.22 8.78 -18.35
N PHE A 155 -1.40 8.40 -17.84
CA PHE A 155 -1.53 7.36 -16.82
C PHE A 155 -2.45 6.25 -17.33
N GLU A 156 -2.09 5.00 -17.07
CA GLU A 156 -2.84 3.81 -17.48
C GLU A 156 -3.64 3.25 -16.31
N PHE A 157 -4.93 3.06 -16.55
CA PHE A 157 -5.89 2.49 -15.61
C PHE A 157 -6.77 1.48 -16.36
N PRO A 158 -7.39 0.51 -15.66
CA PRO A 158 -8.39 -0.33 -16.29
C PRO A 158 -9.63 0.47 -16.71
N LEU A 159 -10.40 -0.07 -17.64
CA LEU A 159 -11.68 0.52 -18.03
C LEU A 159 -12.60 0.69 -16.79
N PRO A 160 -13.44 1.75 -16.77
CA PRO A 160 -13.71 2.68 -17.87
C PRO A 160 -12.71 3.85 -18.00
N GLU A 161 -11.81 4.02 -17.04
CA GLU A 161 -10.89 5.16 -17.04
C GLU A 161 -9.86 5.07 -18.16
N GLY A 162 -9.07 4.01 -18.20
CA GLY A 162 -8.02 3.79 -19.19
C GLY A 162 -7.11 5.02 -19.35
N THR A 163 -6.61 5.24 -20.55
CA THR A 163 -5.91 6.47 -20.92
C THR A 163 -6.86 7.59 -21.36
N THR A 164 -8.14 7.31 -21.51
CA THR A 164 -9.13 8.30 -21.97
C THR A 164 -9.34 9.39 -20.93
N MET A 165 -9.37 9.01 -19.65
CA MET A 165 -9.54 9.95 -18.54
C MET A 165 -8.24 10.67 -18.17
N PHE A 166 -7.09 10.04 -18.38
CA PHE A 166 -5.77 10.56 -17.98
C PHE A 166 -4.78 10.58 -19.16
N PRO A 167 -5.10 11.32 -20.26
CA PRO A 167 -4.33 11.32 -21.48
C PRO A 167 -2.94 11.97 -21.33
N PRO A 168 -2.04 11.77 -22.28
CA PRO A 168 -0.76 12.47 -22.32
C PRO A 168 -0.92 14.00 -22.26
N ASN A 169 -0.10 14.64 -21.42
CA ASN A 169 -0.08 16.10 -21.22
C ASN A 169 -1.41 16.69 -20.73
N ASP A 170 -2.23 15.91 -20.07
CA ASP A 170 -3.46 16.40 -19.43
C ASP A 170 -3.13 17.49 -18.38
N ARG A 171 -4.03 18.46 -18.26
CA ARG A 171 -3.89 19.56 -17.29
C ARG A 171 -4.50 19.23 -15.92
N ILE A 172 -5.20 18.12 -15.82
CA ILE A 172 -5.97 17.71 -14.64
C ILE A 172 -5.12 16.86 -13.73
N ALA A 173 -4.63 15.70 -14.24
CA ALA A 173 -3.80 14.78 -13.50
C ALA A 173 -2.31 15.01 -13.80
N LEU A 174 -1.66 15.86 -12.99
CA LEU A 174 -0.23 16.19 -13.14
C LEU A 174 0.69 15.15 -12.47
N HIS A 175 0.15 14.33 -11.59
CA HIS A 175 0.84 13.27 -10.87
C HIS A 175 -0.02 12.01 -10.83
N LEU A 176 0.58 10.81 -10.77
CA LEU A 176 -0.16 9.55 -10.76
C LEU A 176 -1.18 9.48 -9.61
N LEU A 177 -0.89 10.03 -8.44
CA LEU A 177 -1.83 10.05 -7.31
C LEU A 177 -3.06 10.93 -7.58
N HIS A 178 -2.94 12.04 -8.35
CA HIS A 178 -4.11 12.81 -8.76
C HIS A 178 -5.11 11.96 -9.56
N ALA A 179 -4.61 11.07 -10.41
CA ALA A 179 -5.44 10.16 -11.19
C ALA A 179 -6.00 9.02 -10.29
N GLN A 180 -5.17 8.46 -9.42
CA GLN A 180 -5.53 7.31 -8.58
C GLN A 180 -6.74 7.60 -7.67
N VAL A 181 -6.83 8.78 -7.08
CA VAL A 181 -7.95 9.17 -6.19
C VAL A 181 -9.33 9.04 -6.87
N HIS A 182 -9.41 9.06 -8.20
CA HIS A 182 -10.68 8.92 -8.92
C HIS A 182 -11.30 7.52 -8.81
N ILE A 183 -10.56 6.50 -8.38
CA ILE A 183 -10.96 5.10 -8.45
C ILE A 183 -11.61 4.58 -7.15
N PRO A 184 -10.98 4.67 -5.95
CA PRO A 184 -11.51 4.06 -4.73
C PRO A 184 -12.94 4.47 -4.38
N PRO A 185 -13.38 5.72 -4.59
CA PRO A 185 -14.76 6.10 -4.34
C PRO A 185 -15.79 5.38 -5.21
N THR A 186 -15.38 4.80 -6.34
CA THR A 186 -16.27 4.06 -7.26
C THR A 186 -16.36 2.57 -6.96
N GLU A 187 -15.46 2.05 -6.12
CA GLU A 187 -15.40 0.64 -5.76
C GLU A 187 -16.46 0.31 -4.69
N THR A 188 -17.38 -0.59 -5.02
CA THR A 188 -18.54 -0.92 -4.16
C THR A 188 -18.12 -1.47 -2.81
N VAL A 189 -17.13 -2.36 -2.76
CA VAL A 189 -16.63 -2.98 -1.53
C VAL A 189 -15.83 -1.98 -0.68
N GLU A 190 -15.18 -0.99 -1.31
CA GLU A 190 -14.30 -0.06 -0.63
C GLU A 190 -15.04 1.14 -0.05
N VAL A 191 -15.77 1.88 -0.90
CA VAL A 191 -16.33 3.19 -0.55
C VAL A 191 -17.79 3.40 -1.03
N ALA A 192 -18.14 2.94 -2.25
CA ALA A 192 -19.44 3.24 -2.83
C ALA A 192 -20.59 2.50 -2.13
N GLY A 193 -20.39 1.28 -1.67
CA GLY A 193 -21.43 0.46 -1.04
C GLY A 193 -22.27 -0.34 -2.04
N PHE A 194 -23.25 -1.08 -1.51
CA PHE A 194 -24.04 -2.05 -2.28
C PHE A 194 -25.49 -1.65 -2.49
N THR A 195 -25.98 -0.62 -1.82
CA THR A 195 -27.40 -0.22 -1.91
C THR A 195 -27.75 0.21 -3.32
N GLY A 196 -28.82 -0.32 -3.87
CA GLY A 196 -29.26 -0.04 -5.25
C GLY A 196 -28.49 -0.84 -6.31
N THR A 197 -27.62 -1.77 -5.94
CA THR A 197 -26.97 -2.68 -6.90
C THR A 197 -27.92 -3.79 -7.38
N CYS A 198 -29.09 -3.94 -6.73
CA CYS A 198 -30.22 -4.76 -7.14
C CYS A 198 -31.31 -3.90 -7.79
N PRO A 199 -31.30 -3.63 -9.08
CA PRO A 199 -32.42 -2.95 -9.71
C PRO A 199 -33.64 -3.87 -9.70
N GLY A 200 -34.82 -3.31 -9.36
CA GLY A 200 -36.08 -4.02 -9.45
C GLY A 200 -36.37 -4.49 -10.88
N GLY A 201 -35.92 -5.66 -11.26
CA GLY A 201 -36.30 -6.36 -12.47
C GLY A 201 -35.47 -6.10 -13.73
N ALA A 202 -34.49 -5.24 -13.76
CA ALA A 202 -33.60 -5.11 -14.92
C ALA A 202 -32.24 -5.79 -14.66
N ALA A 203 -31.74 -6.47 -15.66
CA ALA A 203 -30.52 -7.25 -15.60
C ALA A 203 -29.32 -6.42 -15.15
N SER A 204 -28.91 -6.55 -13.89
CA SER A 204 -27.57 -6.19 -13.49
C SER A 204 -26.61 -7.16 -14.18
N VAL A 205 -25.72 -6.64 -15.01
CA VAL A 205 -24.75 -7.44 -15.77
C VAL A 205 -23.43 -7.49 -14.98
N GLY A 206 -22.77 -8.64 -14.97
CA GLY A 206 -21.46 -8.81 -14.38
C GLY A 206 -21.45 -8.86 -12.84
N ILE A 207 -20.41 -8.27 -12.24
CA ILE A 207 -20.15 -8.32 -10.78
C ILE A 207 -21.31 -7.74 -9.94
N PHE A 208 -22.05 -6.79 -10.46
CA PHE A 208 -23.18 -6.17 -9.76
C PHE A 208 -24.34 -7.13 -9.52
N GLN A 209 -24.59 -8.10 -10.41
CA GLN A 209 -25.68 -9.08 -10.27
C GLN A 209 -25.53 -9.93 -9.02
N THR A 210 -24.35 -10.15 -8.57
CA THR A 210 -24.01 -11.02 -7.44
C THR A 210 -23.69 -10.22 -6.17
N GLN A 211 -23.31 -8.93 -6.31
CA GLN A 211 -23.20 -8.00 -5.19
C GLN A 211 -24.55 -7.53 -4.66
N CYS A 212 -25.60 -7.67 -5.45
CA CYS A 212 -26.98 -7.38 -5.13
C CYS A 212 -27.46 -8.02 -3.79
N GLN A 213 -26.98 -9.21 -3.47
CA GLN A 213 -27.29 -9.89 -2.19
C GLN A 213 -26.77 -9.12 -0.95
N PHE A 214 -25.90 -8.14 -1.12
CA PHE A 214 -25.33 -7.33 -0.04
C PHE A 214 -26.06 -5.97 0.13
N ASP A 215 -27.05 -5.71 -0.71
CA ASP A 215 -27.90 -4.53 -0.55
C ASP A 215 -28.68 -4.61 0.77
N ASN A 216 -28.36 -3.71 1.67
CA ASN A 216 -28.98 -3.61 3.00
C ASN A 216 -29.81 -2.33 3.18
N GLY A 217 -30.03 -1.58 2.10
CA GLY A 217 -30.76 -0.32 2.09
C GLY A 217 -30.10 0.84 2.82
N LYS A 218 -28.82 0.70 3.23
CA LYS A 218 -28.11 1.79 3.91
C LYS A 218 -27.55 2.81 2.94
N GLY A 219 -27.49 4.06 3.38
CA GLY A 219 -26.89 5.16 2.62
C GLY A 219 -27.67 5.55 1.38
N VAL A 220 -26.97 6.06 0.38
CA VAL A 220 -27.51 6.48 -0.90
C VAL A 220 -27.30 5.39 -1.93
N SER A 221 -28.31 5.12 -2.74
CA SER A 221 -28.24 4.09 -3.79
C SER A 221 -27.11 4.39 -4.78
N VAL A 222 -26.39 3.32 -5.14
CA VAL A 222 -25.47 3.33 -6.27
C VAL A 222 -26.26 3.70 -7.54
N PRO A 223 -25.84 4.71 -8.31
CA PRO A 223 -26.58 5.14 -9.50
C PRO A 223 -26.61 4.07 -10.60
N GLU A 224 -27.58 4.19 -11.52
CA GLU A 224 -27.62 3.38 -12.73
C GLU A 224 -26.36 3.62 -13.59
N PRO A 225 -25.96 2.62 -14.40
CA PRO A 225 -24.85 2.78 -15.32
C PRO A 225 -25.08 3.90 -16.33
N ASP A 226 -23.99 4.49 -16.80
CA ASP A 226 -23.98 5.42 -17.92
C ASP A 226 -24.29 4.70 -19.26
N ALA A 227 -24.30 5.45 -20.35
CA ALA A 227 -24.58 4.93 -21.70
C ALA A 227 -23.55 3.86 -22.17
N SER A 228 -22.37 3.81 -21.55
CA SER A 228 -21.32 2.82 -21.83
C SER A 228 -21.41 1.58 -20.92
N GLY A 229 -22.39 1.54 -20.00
CA GLY A 229 -22.61 0.43 -19.07
C GLY A 229 -21.77 0.50 -17.80
N PHE A 230 -21.08 1.61 -17.54
CA PHE A 230 -20.22 1.78 -16.35
C PHE A 230 -20.89 2.68 -15.30
N ARG A 231 -20.61 2.42 -14.03
CA ARG A 231 -21.13 3.19 -12.89
C ARG A 231 -20.13 4.17 -12.29
N ASN A 232 -18.87 4.15 -12.72
CA ASN A 232 -17.78 4.93 -12.12
C ASN A 232 -18.06 6.44 -12.13
N GLN A 233 -18.41 7.00 -13.29
CA GLN A 233 -18.71 8.43 -13.36
C GLN A 233 -20.00 8.80 -12.64
N PRO A 234 -21.14 8.09 -12.81
CA PRO A 234 -22.35 8.31 -12.00
C PRO A 234 -22.10 8.25 -10.48
N ILE A 235 -21.27 7.33 -9.99
CA ILE A 235 -20.93 7.27 -8.56
C ILE A 235 -20.13 8.51 -8.14
N ARG A 236 -19.12 8.93 -8.92
CA ARG A 236 -18.36 10.15 -8.64
C ARG A 236 -19.26 11.38 -8.59
N ASP A 237 -20.17 11.52 -9.54
CA ASP A 237 -21.12 12.64 -9.58
C ASP A 237 -22.01 12.65 -8.34
N LYS A 238 -22.47 11.49 -7.89
CA LYS A 238 -23.28 11.36 -6.68
C LYS A 238 -22.49 11.71 -5.41
N ALA A 239 -21.25 11.23 -5.30
CA ALA A 239 -20.35 11.58 -4.21
C ALA A 239 -20.05 13.08 -4.17
N LEU A 240 -19.85 13.70 -5.33
CA LEU A 240 -19.69 15.15 -5.45
C LEU A 240 -20.93 15.94 -5.03
N ALA A 241 -22.12 15.45 -5.36
CA ALA A 241 -23.36 16.08 -4.90
C ALA A 241 -23.41 16.12 -3.37
N LEU A 242 -23.14 14.97 -2.71
CA LEU A 242 -23.08 14.89 -1.24
C LEU A 242 -22.05 15.87 -0.65
N LEU A 243 -20.88 15.98 -1.26
CA LEU A 243 -19.80 16.87 -0.81
C LEU A 243 -20.19 18.36 -1.01
N ASN A 244 -20.80 18.70 -2.14
CA ASN A 244 -21.24 20.07 -2.45
C ASN A 244 -22.37 20.55 -1.55
N ASP A 245 -23.17 19.64 -0.99
CA ASP A 245 -24.23 19.96 -0.04
C ASP A 245 -23.71 20.35 1.35
N VAL A 246 -22.39 20.19 1.61
CA VAL A 246 -21.76 20.58 2.89
C VAL A 246 -21.19 22.00 2.79
N PRO A 247 -21.82 23.04 3.41
CA PRO A 247 -21.36 24.42 3.30
C PRO A 247 -19.93 24.64 3.78
N LYS A 248 -19.51 23.86 4.79
CA LYS A 248 -18.17 23.95 5.34
C LYS A 248 -17.10 23.48 4.34
N TYR A 249 -17.39 22.44 3.54
CA TYR A 249 -16.51 22.04 2.44
C TYR A 249 -16.48 23.08 1.34
N ARG A 250 -17.60 23.64 0.93
CA ARG A 250 -17.59 24.73 -0.07
C ARG A 250 -16.70 25.90 0.37
N LYS A 251 -16.75 26.26 1.67
CA LYS A 251 -15.87 27.30 2.23
C LYS A 251 -14.39 26.88 2.21
N LEU A 252 -14.06 25.65 2.59
CA LEU A 252 -12.68 25.14 2.60
C LEU A 252 -12.12 25.05 1.18
N PHE A 253 -12.87 24.47 0.24
CA PHE A 253 -12.48 24.42 -1.17
C PHE A 253 -12.33 25.81 -1.78
N GLY A 254 -13.19 26.77 -1.42
CA GLY A 254 -13.11 28.14 -1.91
C GLY A 254 -11.84 28.88 -1.52
N ARG A 255 -11.16 28.48 -0.44
CA ARG A 255 -9.87 29.07 -0.05
C ARG A 255 -8.74 28.70 -1.01
N VAL A 256 -8.71 27.44 -1.44
CA VAL A 256 -7.65 26.87 -2.29
C VAL A 256 -8.04 26.84 -3.78
N PHE A 257 -9.33 26.92 -4.10
CA PHE A 257 -9.87 26.94 -5.45
C PHE A 257 -10.81 28.14 -5.63
N PRO A 258 -10.31 29.30 -6.07
CA PRO A 258 -11.11 30.54 -6.15
C PRO A 258 -12.41 30.41 -6.95
N LYS A 259 -12.44 29.53 -7.97
CA LYS A 259 -13.68 29.29 -8.74
C LYS A 259 -14.86 28.81 -7.87
N VAL A 260 -14.61 28.10 -6.76
CA VAL A 260 -15.66 27.65 -5.84
C VAL A 260 -16.27 28.84 -5.08
N THR A 261 -15.44 29.82 -4.70
CA THR A 261 -15.91 31.07 -4.09
C THR A 261 -16.80 31.88 -5.06
N HIS A 262 -16.55 31.79 -6.36
CA HIS A 262 -17.36 32.42 -7.42
C HIS A 262 -18.59 31.60 -7.80
N GLY A 263 -18.96 30.59 -7.01
CA GLY A 263 -20.23 29.85 -7.20
C GLY A 263 -20.08 28.52 -7.98
N ASN A 264 -18.93 28.21 -8.55
CA ASN A 264 -18.75 26.93 -9.23
C ASN A 264 -18.84 25.76 -8.23
N PRO A 265 -19.35 24.59 -8.63
CA PRO A 265 -19.33 23.41 -7.79
C PRO A 265 -17.91 22.91 -7.58
N ILE A 266 -17.70 22.18 -6.47
CA ILE A 266 -16.53 21.32 -6.27
C ILE A 266 -16.59 20.21 -7.32
N ASP A 267 -15.51 19.97 -8.04
CA ASP A 267 -15.36 18.87 -8.98
C ASP A 267 -14.38 17.81 -8.46
N PHE A 268 -14.38 16.63 -9.11
CA PHE A 268 -13.57 15.51 -8.65
C PHE A 268 -12.06 15.75 -8.84
N THR A 269 -11.66 16.60 -9.77
CA THR A 269 -10.26 17.02 -9.96
C THR A 269 -9.74 17.78 -8.74
N MET A 270 -10.56 18.66 -8.17
CA MET A 270 -10.21 19.36 -6.93
C MET A 270 -10.05 18.40 -5.76
N VAL A 271 -10.95 17.41 -5.64
CA VAL A 271 -10.89 16.36 -4.63
C VAL A 271 -9.60 15.55 -4.80
N GLY A 272 -9.32 15.11 -6.03
CA GLY A 272 -8.10 14.35 -6.35
C GLY A 272 -6.82 15.10 -6.02
N ARG A 273 -6.75 16.40 -6.35
CA ARG A 273 -5.62 17.25 -6.01
C ARG A 273 -5.43 17.42 -4.51
N ALA A 274 -6.51 17.62 -3.76
CA ALA A 274 -6.44 17.81 -2.31
C ALA A 274 -5.97 16.54 -1.60
N ILE A 275 -6.54 15.38 -1.94
CA ILE A 275 -6.15 14.10 -1.32
C ILE A 275 -4.70 13.75 -1.69
N ALA A 276 -4.30 13.88 -2.94
CA ALA A 276 -2.91 13.63 -3.35
C ALA A 276 -1.92 14.59 -2.67
N GLU A 277 -2.29 15.85 -2.45
CA GLU A 277 -1.44 16.80 -1.72
C GLU A 277 -1.23 16.36 -0.25
N PHE A 278 -2.26 15.81 0.38
CA PHE A 278 -2.09 15.16 1.69
C PHE A 278 -1.17 13.94 1.61
N GLU A 279 -1.31 13.09 0.59
CA GLU A 279 -0.43 11.94 0.40
C GLU A 279 1.03 12.35 0.17
N PHE A 280 1.31 13.50 -0.46
CA PHE A 280 2.67 14.04 -0.60
C PHE A 280 3.29 14.35 0.77
N THR A 281 2.51 14.79 1.76
CA THR A 281 2.99 14.97 3.13
C THR A 281 3.34 13.65 3.83
N LEU A 282 2.83 12.51 3.35
CA LEU A 282 3.10 11.18 3.89
C LEU A 282 4.41 10.59 3.36
N THR A 283 5.43 11.43 3.20
CA THR A 283 6.76 11.02 2.74
C THR A 283 7.70 10.81 3.92
N PHE A 284 8.12 9.56 4.09
CA PHE A 284 8.96 9.07 5.18
C PHE A 284 10.10 8.23 4.60
N ALA A 285 11.12 8.90 4.06
CA ALA A 285 12.26 8.30 3.37
C ALA A 285 13.60 8.79 3.96
N ASP A 286 13.65 8.91 5.29
CA ASP A 286 14.84 9.26 6.07
C ASP A 286 15.12 8.22 7.17
N ALA A 287 15.17 6.95 6.77
CA ALA A 287 15.47 5.81 7.63
C ALA A 287 16.96 5.75 8.01
N PRO A 288 17.35 4.93 9.00
CA PRO A 288 18.76 4.75 9.38
C PRO A 288 19.70 4.42 8.22
N LEU A 289 19.25 3.64 7.22
CA LEU A 289 20.04 3.37 6.02
C LEU A 289 20.31 4.64 5.18
N ASP A 290 19.31 5.53 5.09
CA ASP A 290 19.47 6.80 4.35
C ASP A 290 20.49 7.71 5.03
N GLN A 291 20.39 7.84 6.34
CA GLN A 291 21.33 8.61 7.17
C GLN A 291 22.74 8.04 7.05
N PHE A 292 22.88 6.71 7.12
CA PHE A 292 24.15 6.01 6.91
C PHE A 292 24.74 6.30 5.52
N ALA A 293 23.93 6.23 4.47
CA ALA A 293 24.36 6.51 3.10
C ALA A 293 24.87 7.96 2.93
N ARG A 294 24.30 8.90 3.68
CA ARG A 294 24.74 10.32 3.72
C ARG A 294 25.93 10.57 4.64
N GLY A 295 26.48 9.55 5.30
CA GLY A 295 27.72 9.62 6.08
C GLY A 295 27.55 9.46 7.59
N GLU A 296 26.34 9.32 8.13
CA GLU A 296 26.06 9.10 9.54
C GLU A 296 26.31 7.64 9.93
N ARG A 297 27.59 7.26 10.06
CA ARG A 297 28.02 5.88 10.26
C ARG A 297 27.42 5.20 11.49
N GLY A 298 26.99 5.97 12.49
CA GLY A 298 26.33 5.50 13.71
C GLY A 298 24.82 5.34 13.62
N ALA A 299 24.18 5.68 12.50
CA ALA A 299 22.73 5.63 12.35
C ALA A 299 22.15 4.21 12.38
N MET A 300 22.96 3.21 12.02
CA MET A 300 22.56 1.80 11.98
C MET A 300 23.29 0.98 13.04
N THR A 301 22.61 0.03 13.64
CA THR A 301 23.18 -1.01 14.51
C THR A 301 24.02 -2.01 13.71
N ALA A 302 24.91 -2.77 14.36
CA ALA A 302 25.70 -3.80 13.70
C ALA A 302 24.82 -4.89 13.03
N ALA A 303 23.70 -5.27 13.65
CA ALA A 303 22.74 -6.23 13.09
C ALA A 303 22.08 -5.69 11.81
N GLU A 304 21.65 -4.43 11.79
CA GLU A 304 21.08 -3.79 10.60
C GLU A 304 22.12 -3.68 9.47
N LYS A 305 23.38 -3.38 9.78
CA LYS A 305 24.47 -3.34 8.78
C LYS A 305 24.72 -4.73 8.18
N ARG A 306 24.80 -5.79 9.01
CA ARG A 306 24.91 -7.18 8.52
C ARG A 306 23.70 -7.58 7.70
N GLY A 307 22.47 -7.27 8.17
CA GLY A 307 21.24 -7.53 7.43
C GLY A 307 21.18 -6.83 6.08
N ALA A 308 21.65 -5.58 5.99
CA ALA A 308 21.80 -4.87 4.73
C ALA A 308 22.79 -5.58 3.80
N LEU A 309 23.93 -6.05 4.33
CA LEU A 309 24.89 -6.83 3.52
C LEU A 309 24.32 -8.16 3.02
N VAL A 310 23.48 -8.84 3.81
CA VAL A 310 22.72 -10.03 3.36
C VAL A 310 21.75 -9.63 2.24
N PHE A 311 20.96 -8.59 2.44
CA PHE A 311 19.95 -8.09 1.49
C PHE A 311 20.54 -7.76 0.11
N PHE A 312 21.65 -7.02 0.10
CA PHE A 312 22.33 -6.62 -1.15
C PHE A 312 23.27 -7.70 -1.71
N GLY A 313 23.54 -8.75 -0.96
CA GLY A 313 24.52 -9.81 -1.27
C GLY A 313 23.87 -11.19 -1.40
N VAL A 314 24.22 -12.09 -0.47
CA VAL A 314 23.86 -13.52 -0.53
C VAL A 314 22.34 -13.77 -0.52
N GLY A 315 21.56 -12.90 0.10
CA GLY A 315 20.10 -12.98 0.13
C GLY A 315 19.44 -12.61 -1.19
N GLN A 316 20.18 -12.00 -2.13
CA GLN A 316 19.71 -11.62 -3.47
C GLN A 316 18.44 -10.75 -3.50
N CYS A 317 17.98 -10.21 -2.37
CA CYS A 317 16.73 -9.48 -2.24
C CYS A 317 16.67 -8.26 -3.17
N VAL A 318 17.80 -7.57 -3.37
CA VAL A 318 17.93 -6.39 -4.23
C VAL A 318 17.62 -6.64 -5.72
N GLN A 319 17.54 -7.90 -6.15
CA GLN A 319 17.23 -8.23 -7.56
C GLN A 319 15.78 -7.86 -7.92
N CYS A 320 14.83 -8.09 -7.00
CA CYS A 320 13.43 -7.65 -7.12
C CYS A 320 13.19 -6.39 -6.29
N HIS A 321 13.72 -6.31 -5.06
CA HIS A 321 13.60 -5.15 -4.19
C HIS A 321 14.68 -4.09 -4.53
N ALA A 322 14.67 -3.66 -5.79
CA ALA A 322 15.66 -2.77 -6.38
C ALA A 322 15.64 -1.36 -5.77
N VAL A 323 16.80 -0.69 -5.84
CA VAL A 323 16.95 0.69 -5.35
C VAL A 323 17.39 1.67 -6.46
N LYS A 324 17.78 1.17 -7.65
CA LYS A 324 18.33 1.97 -8.75
C LYS A 324 17.25 2.57 -9.65
N GLY A 325 17.59 3.72 -10.25
CA GLY A 325 16.80 4.30 -11.35
C GLY A 325 15.33 4.55 -10.97
N PRO A 326 14.37 4.10 -11.81
CA PRO A 326 12.94 4.32 -11.57
C PRO A 326 12.38 3.69 -10.30
N SER A 327 13.14 2.82 -9.63
CA SER A 327 12.79 2.28 -8.30
C SER A 327 12.76 3.36 -7.21
N ASN A 328 13.37 4.53 -7.45
CA ASN A 328 13.36 5.69 -6.56
C ASN A 328 13.81 5.34 -5.14
N GLU A 329 14.75 4.40 -5.00
CA GLU A 329 15.21 3.88 -3.69
C GLU A 329 14.07 3.32 -2.81
N MET A 330 12.94 2.89 -3.41
CA MET A 330 11.79 2.38 -2.67
C MET A 330 11.88 0.88 -2.36
N PHE A 331 12.98 0.23 -2.70
CA PHE A 331 13.17 -1.23 -2.49
C PHE A 331 12.11 -2.04 -3.23
N SER A 332 11.92 -1.73 -4.50
CA SER A 332 11.01 -2.41 -5.44
C SER A 332 11.43 -2.11 -6.87
N ASP A 333 11.44 -3.11 -7.72
CA ASP A 333 11.56 -2.94 -9.17
C ASP A 333 10.23 -2.57 -9.82
N PHE A 334 9.13 -2.58 -9.03
CA PHE A 334 7.75 -2.37 -9.49
C PHE A 334 7.31 -3.28 -10.63
N GLN A 335 8.05 -4.38 -10.89
CA GLN A 335 7.63 -5.42 -11.81
C GLN A 335 6.73 -6.45 -11.09
N ASN A 336 6.08 -7.29 -11.89
CA ASN A 336 5.16 -8.28 -11.37
C ASN A 336 5.80 -9.68 -11.42
N HIS A 337 5.84 -10.38 -10.28
CA HIS A 337 6.46 -11.68 -10.09
C HIS A 337 5.51 -12.68 -9.43
N VAL A 338 5.73 -13.98 -9.65
CA VAL A 338 5.05 -15.03 -8.92
C VAL A 338 5.90 -15.41 -7.71
N ALA A 339 5.45 -14.99 -6.53
CA ALA A 339 6.18 -15.21 -5.27
C ALA A 339 5.77 -16.49 -4.52
N GLY A 340 4.95 -17.35 -5.12
CA GLY A 340 4.57 -18.65 -4.55
C GLY A 340 3.60 -18.58 -3.37
N ILE A 341 2.82 -17.52 -3.22
CA ILE A 341 1.97 -17.29 -2.06
C ILE A 341 0.71 -18.16 -2.10
N VAL A 342 0.37 -18.76 -0.95
CA VAL A 342 -0.87 -19.52 -0.78
C VAL A 342 -2.09 -18.68 -1.10
N GLN A 343 -3.11 -19.30 -1.69
CA GLN A 343 -4.39 -18.65 -2.00
C GLN A 343 -5.28 -18.61 -0.75
N ILE A 344 -5.88 -17.47 -0.46
CA ILE A 344 -6.89 -17.30 0.58
C ILE A 344 -8.02 -16.48 -0.04
N ALA A 345 -9.19 -17.09 -0.17
CA ALA A 345 -10.36 -16.49 -0.79
C ALA A 345 -11.50 -16.33 0.24
N PRO A 346 -11.48 -15.27 1.08
CA PRO A 346 -12.56 -15.05 2.03
C PRO A 346 -13.87 -14.79 1.30
N GLN A 347 -14.95 -15.24 1.88
CA GLN A 347 -16.28 -14.85 1.42
C GLN A 347 -16.51 -13.38 1.76
N ILE A 348 -17.14 -12.64 0.85
CA ILE A 348 -17.49 -11.23 1.10
C ILE A 348 -18.43 -11.11 2.30
N MET A 349 -19.35 -12.10 2.46
CA MET A 349 -20.25 -12.16 3.63
C MET A 349 -20.31 -13.56 4.22
N PRO A 350 -20.54 -13.70 5.56
CA PRO A 350 -20.77 -15.00 6.20
C PRO A 350 -21.94 -15.75 5.56
N GLY A 351 -21.70 -16.99 5.11
CA GLY A 351 -22.71 -17.84 4.47
C GLY A 351 -22.99 -17.57 2.99
N GLY A 352 -22.33 -16.59 2.40
CA GLY A 352 -22.39 -16.29 0.95
C GLY A 352 -21.65 -17.33 0.11
N LYS A 353 -22.26 -17.67 -1.04
CA LYS A 353 -21.65 -18.62 -1.98
C LYS A 353 -20.84 -17.85 -2.94
N SER A 354 -19.92 -17.34 -3.03
CA SER A 354 -19.07 -16.79 -4.06
C SER A 354 -18.39 -15.50 -3.72
N ASN A 355 -17.21 -15.59 -3.94
CA ASN A 355 -16.30 -14.52 -4.07
C ASN A 355 -16.08 -14.22 -5.53
N MET A 356 -16.93 -13.39 -6.11
CA MET A 356 -16.90 -13.05 -7.53
C MET A 356 -15.70 -12.25 -7.97
N VAL A 357 -14.85 -11.88 -7.02
CA VAL A 357 -13.58 -11.20 -7.32
C VAL A 357 -12.42 -12.18 -7.41
N TYR A 358 -12.68 -13.48 -7.12
CA TYR A 358 -11.72 -14.55 -7.27
C TYR A 358 -11.97 -15.37 -8.52
N ASP A 359 -10.92 -15.90 -9.06
CA ASP A 359 -10.85 -16.59 -10.34
C ASP A 359 -10.85 -18.11 -10.15
N GLY A 360 -10.71 -18.82 -11.26
CA GLY A 360 -10.63 -20.28 -11.29
C GLY A 360 -11.99 -20.97 -11.13
N PRO A 361 -12.01 -22.29 -11.34
CA PRO A 361 -13.24 -23.08 -11.28
C PRO A 361 -13.92 -23.09 -9.91
N GLY A 362 -13.11 -22.94 -8.83
CA GLY A 362 -13.56 -22.86 -7.44
C GLY A 362 -13.94 -21.47 -6.98
N ALA A 363 -13.70 -20.42 -7.79
CA ALA A 363 -13.77 -19.01 -7.38
C ALA A 363 -12.97 -18.77 -6.09
N ASP A 364 -11.78 -19.36 -6.01
CA ASP A 364 -10.91 -19.35 -4.84
C ASP A 364 -9.45 -19.01 -5.17
N GLU A 365 -9.18 -18.57 -6.41
CA GLU A 365 -7.86 -18.18 -6.89
C GLU A 365 -7.80 -16.66 -7.16
N ASP A 366 -6.68 -16.04 -6.84
CA ASP A 366 -6.37 -14.68 -7.26
C ASP A 366 -5.35 -14.73 -8.40
N PHE A 367 -5.81 -14.47 -9.62
CA PHE A 367 -4.95 -14.53 -10.82
C PHE A 367 -4.02 -13.33 -10.96
N GLY A 368 -4.07 -12.35 -10.04
CA GLY A 368 -3.14 -11.23 -10.01
C GLY A 368 -3.18 -10.36 -11.27
N LEU A 369 -2.03 -10.23 -11.94
CA LEU A 369 -1.91 -9.42 -13.16
C LEU A 369 -2.78 -9.94 -14.32
N GLN A 370 -3.04 -11.26 -14.40
CA GLN A 370 -3.89 -11.83 -15.46
C GLN A 370 -5.30 -11.24 -15.44
N GLN A 371 -5.84 -10.86 -14.29
CA GLN A 371 -7.15 -10.19 -14.20
C GLN A 371 -7.20 -8.89 -15.03
N LEU A 372 -6.05 -8.25 -15.23
CA LEU A 372 -5.92 -7.01 -16.00
C LEU A 372 -5.60 -7.29 -17.47
N THR A 373 -4.65 -8.21 -17.74
CA THR A 373 -4.11 -8.43 -19.08
C THR A 373 -4.84 -9.51 -19.87
N GLY A 374 -5.54 -10.42 -19.21
CA GLY A 374 -6.13 -11.61 -19.81
C GLY A 374 -5.11 -12.68 -20.24
N LEU A 375 -3.80 -12.40 -20.10
CA LEU A 375 -2.73 -13.28 -20.58
C LEU A 375 -2.41 -14.37 -19.56
N ASP A 376 -2.42 -15.64 -19.98
CA ASP A 376 -2.09 -16.77 -19.08
C ASP A 376 -0.67 -16.67 -18.48
N GLY A 377 0.28 -16.12 -19.21
CA GLY A 377 1.64 -15.88 -18.72
C GLY A 377 1.73 -14.89 -17.57
N ASP A 378 0.66 -14.15 -17.25
CA ASP A 378 0.59 -13.17 -16.17
C ASP A 378 -0.15 -13.69 -14.93
N ARG A 379 -0.59 -14.95 -14.95
CA ARG A 379 -1.30 -15.58 -13.84
C ARG A 379 -0.43 -15.64 -12.59
N TYR A 380 -1.02 -15.26 -11.44
CA TYR A 380 -0.43 -15.20 -10.10
C TYR A 380 0.74 -14.20 -9.95
N LYS A 381 0.97 -13.33 -10.92
CA LYS A 381 1.96 -12.28 -10.80
C LYS A 381 1.42 -11.11 -9.99
N PHE A 382 2.22 -10.68 -9.01
CA PHE A 382 1.97 -9.50 -8.19
C PHE A 382 3.18 -8.58 -8.20
N ARG A 383 2.92 -7.28 -8.09
CA ARG A 383 3.97 -6.26 -8.07
C ARG A 383 4.85 -6.44 -6.83
N THR A 384 6.17 -6.36 -7.02
CA THR A 384 7.13 -6.31 -5.91
C THR A 384 6.73 -5.20 -4.92
N ALA A 385 6.49 -5.58 -3.66
CA ALA A 385 6.13 -4.62 -2.62
C ALA A 385 7.34 -3.73 -2.26
N PRO A 386 7.19 -2.40 -2.18
CA PRO A 386 8.21 -1.54 -1.58
C PRO A 386 8.43 -1.89 -0.12
N LEU A 387 9.69 -1.82 0.35
CA LEU A 387 10.02 -2.25 1.71
C LEU A 387 10.25 -1.11 2.70
N ARG A 388 10.31 0.15 2.26
CA ARG A 388 10.42 1.26 3.20
C ARG A 388 9.25 1.25 4.19
N ASN A 389 9.57 1.34 5.48
CA ASN A 389 8.60 1.37 6.57
C ASN A 389 7.70 0.11 6.69
N VAL A 390 8.03 -0.99 5.98
CA VAL A 390 7.19 -2.21 5.98
C VAL A 390 7.12 -2.87 7.36
N GLY A 391 8.04 -2.57 8.27
CA GLY A 391 7.99 -2.98 9.67
C GLY A 391 6.75 -2.46 10.44
N LEU A 392 6.00 -1.49 9.89
CA LEU A 392 4.73 -1.00 10.42
C LEU A 392 3.54 -1.88 10.03
N ALA A 393 3.69 -2.74 9.02
CA ALA A 393 2.61 -3.58 8.52
C ALA A 393 2.34 -4.76 9.46
N PRO A 394 1.07 -5.04 9.81
CA PRO A 394 0.71 -6.17 10.67
C PRO A 394 0.61 -7.50 9.93
N ALA A 395 0.67 -7.49 8.60
CA ALA A 395 0.62 -8.67 7.75
C ALA A 395 1.33 -8.42 6.41
N PHE A 396 1.73 -9.47 5.73
CA PHE A 396 2.59 -9.45 4.56
C PHE A 396 1.97 -10.18 3.38
N PHE A 397 2.46 -9.91 2.17
CA PHE A 397 1.95 -10.33 0.87
C PHE A 397 0.60 -9.70 0.50
N HIS A 398 0.12 -9.92 -0.73
CA HIS A 398 -1.09 -9.30 -1.27
C HIS A 398 -2.38 -9.67 -0.51
N ASN A 399 -2.40 -10.84 0.10
CA ASN A 399 -3.55 -11.36 0.87
C ASN A 399 -3.30 -11.45 2.39
N GLY A 400 -2.14 -10.96 2.86
CA GLY A 400 -1.82 -10.95 4.28
C GLY A 400 -1.73 -12.34 4.92
N ALA A 401 -1.34 -13.36 4.17
CA ALA A 401 -1.27 -14.75 4.63
C ALA A 401 -0.32 -14.95 5.82
N VAL A 402 0.65 -14.07 6.02
CA VAL A 402 1.64 -14.14 7.09
C VAL A 402 1.65 -12.86 7.90
N VAL A 403 1.59 -12.94 9.24
CA VAL A 403 1.49 -11.79 10.16
C VAL A 403 2.76 -11.52 10.97
N ASP A 404 3.84 -12.21 10.66
CA ASP A 404 5.16 -12.04 11.27
C ASP A 404 6.21 -11.82 10.19
N LEU A 405 7.06 -10.79 10.34
CA LEU A 405 8.01 -10.41 9.30
C LEU A 405 9.10 -11.47 9.07
N GLU A 406 9.63 -12.07 10.13
CA GLU A 406 10.67 -13.12 9.97
C GLU A 406 10.08 -14.33 9.25
N LYS A 407 8.86 -14.75 9.62
CA LYS A 407 8.15 -15.83 8.93
C LYS A 407 7.84 -15.48 7.47
N ALA A 408 7.50 -14.21 7.19
CA ALA A 408 7.29 -13.77 5.81
C ALA A 408 8.58 -13.85 4.99
N ILE A 409 9.72 -13.49 5.56
CA ILE A 409 11.03 -13.63 4.91
C ILE A 409 11.34 -15.12 4.67
N ARG A 410 11.18 -15.98 5.69
CA ARG A 410 11.40 -17.44 5.56
C ARG A 410 10.53 -18.03 4.46
N TYR A 411 9.23 -17.68 4.45
CA TYR A 411 8.32 -18.10 3.39
C TYR A 411 8.79 -17.63 2.01
N HIS A 412 9.14 -16.35 1.90
CA HIS A 412 9.50 -15.72 0.63
C HIS A 412 10.78 -16.30 0.01
N ILE A 413 11.79 -16.65 0.83
CA ILE A 413 13.03 -17.23 0.32
C ILE A 413 12.90 -18.72 0.03
N ASN A 414 11.84 -19.41 0.47
CA ASN A 414 11.65 -20.85 0.24
C ASN A 414 10.18 -21.24 0.11
N PRO A 415 9.45 -20.69 -0.86
CA PRO A 415 8.00 -20.91 -1.01
C PRO A 415 7.63 -22.36 -1.36
N GLU A 416 8.54 -23.11 -1.99
CA GLU A 416 8.33 -24.54 -2.33
C GLU A 416 8.28 -25.44 -1.09
N VAL A 417 8.87 -25.02 0.03
CA VAL A 417 8.81 -25.74 1.32
C VAL A 417 7.74 -25.13 2.24
N GLU A 418 7.77 -23.82 2.41
CA GLU A 418 6.88 -23.11 3.35
C GLU A 418 5.41 -23.11 2.88
N GLY A 419 5.17 -23.05 1.57
CA GLY A 419 3.83 -23.05 1.00
C GLY A 419 3.04 -24.34 1.31
N PRO A 420 3.56 -25.54 0.99
CA PRO A 420 2.91 -26.80 1.38
C PRO A 420 2.77 -26.99 2.90
N ALA A 421 3.69 -26.46 3.70
CA ALA A 421 3.66 -26.52 5.16
C ALA A 421 2.74 -25.47 5.81
N TYR A 422 2.21 -24.52 5.03
CA TYR A 422 1.39 -23.42 5.54
C TYR A 422 0.12 -23.92 6.22
N ASN A 423 -0.09 -23.48 7.46
CA ASN A 423 -1.30 -23.79 8.24
C ASN A 423 -1.99 -22.49 8.67
N PRO A 424 -3.17 -22.16 8.07
CA PRO A 424 -3.87 -20.91 8.37
C PRO A 424 -4.33 -20.80 9.83
N ALA A 425 -4.65 -21.89 10.49
CA ALA A 425 -5.03 -21.90 11.90
C ALA A 425 -3.87 -21.51 12.84
N ARG A 426 -2.61 -21.64 12.38
CA ARG A 426 -1.38 -21.28 13.10
C ARG A 426 -0.71 -20.01 12.58
N ALA A 427 -1.22 -19.46 11.47
CA ALA A 427 -0.66 -18.30 10.82
C ALA A 427 -0.90 -16.97 11.56
N GLY A 428 -1.83 -16.97 12.54
CA GLY A 428 -2.20 -15.75 13.30
C GLY A 428 -3.13 -14.80 12.56
N ILE A 429 -3.63 -15.18 11.38
CA ILE A 429 -4.61 -14.41 10.62
C ILE A 429 -6.00 -14.48 11.28
N ALA A 430 -6.92 -13.59 10.90
CA ALA A 430 -8.27 -13.57 11.43
C ALA A 430 -9.00 -14.91 11.20
N ARG A 431 -9.88 -15.28 12.12
CA ARG A 431 -10.54 -16.60 12.11
C ARG A 431 -11.33 -16.87 10.82
N ASP A 432 -12.02 -15.88 10.30
CA ASP A 432 -12.77 -15.98 9.04
C ASP A 432 -11.84 -16.26 7.86
N LEU A 433 -10.64 -15.70 7.84
CA LEU A 433 -9.60 -15.96 6.83
C LEU A 433 -8.96 -17.34 7.02
N ALA A 434 -8.77 -17.78 8.28
CA ALA A 434 -8.25 -19.12 8.56
C ALA A 434 -9.20 -20.24 8.12
N LEU A 435 -10.50 -19.95 8.06
CA LEU A 435 -11.56 -20.86 7.62
C LEU A 435 -11.97 -20.64 6.16
N ALA A 436 -11.44 -19.63 5.49
CA ALA A 436 -11.76 -19.32 4.10
C ALA A 436 -11.36 -20.44 3.14
N PRO A 437 -12.06 -20.61 2.01
CA PRO A 437 -11.60 -21.45 0.92
C PRO A 437 -10.17 -21.08 0.49
N ARG A 438 -9.45 -22.11 0.05
CA ARG A 438 -8.09 -21.95 -0.45
C ARG A 438 -8.00 -22.55 -1.84
N GLY A 439 -7.59 -21.73 -2.79
CA GLY A 439 -7.29 -22.21 -4.12
C GLY A 439 -6.05 -23.13 -4.13
N PRO A 440 -5.84 -23.82 -5.25
CA PRO A 440 -4.73 -24.75 -5.40
C PRO A 440 -3.38 -24.02 -5.35
N LEU A 441 -2.44 -24.56 -4.58
CA LEU A 441 -1.09 -24.01 -4.47
C LEU A 441 -0.18 -24.46 -5.62
N GLN A 442 -0.32 -25.71 -6.08
CA GLN A 442 0.60 -26.26 -7.09
C GLN A 442 0.66 -25.43 -8.38
N PRO A 443 -0.44 -24.96 -8.96
CA PRO A 443 -0.38 -24.08 -10.15
C PRO A 443 0.37 -22.76 -9.91
N VAL A 444 0.41 -22.27 -8.67
CA VAL A 444 1.19 -21.07 -8.29
C VAL A 444 2.68 -21.40 -8.26
N LEU A 445 3.07 -22.54 -7.64
CA LEU A 445 4.46 -22.99 -7.55
C LEU A 445 5.03 -23.36 -8.92
N ASP A 446 4.23 -23.95 -9.81
CA ASP A 446 4.65 -24.30 -11.18
C ASP A 446 5.07 -23.04 -11.99
N ARG A 447 4.55 -21.87 -11.60
CA ARG A 447 4.83 -20.56 -12.24
C ARG A 447 5.79 -19.69 -11.43
N LEU A 448 6.38 -20.22 -10.37
CA LEU A 448 7.27 -19.49 -9.45
C LEU A 448 8.37 -18.76 -10.22
N ASP A 449 8.66 -17.52 -9.79
CA ASP A 449 9.76 -16.74 -10.36
C ASP A 449 11.07 -17.52 -10.30
N PRO A 450 11.87 -17.55 -11.37
CA PRO A 450 13.13 -18.30 -11.41
C PRO A 450 14.09 -17.98 -10.27
N LEU A 451 14.09 -16.76 -9.73
CA LEU A 451 14.94 -16.36 -8.61
C LEU A 451 14.59 -17.06 -7.28
N LEU A 452 13.34 -17.55 -7.17
CA LEU A 452 12.85 -18.22 -5.95
C LEU A 452 12.83 -19.75 -6.06
N ARG A 453 13.08 -20.30 -7.25
CA ARG A 453 13.13 -21.76 -7.45
C ARG A 453 14.32 -22.36 -6.74
N GLY A 454 14.07 -23.46 -6.00
CA GLY A 454 15.08 -24.14 -5.20
C GLY A 454 15.48 -23.42 -3.91
N GLY A 455 14.83 -22.27 -3.65
CA GLY A 455 15.07 -21.48 -2.43
C GLY A 455 16.36 -20.67 -2.42
N ILE A 456 16.47 -19.79 -1.44
CA ILE A 456 17.68 -19.00 -1.14
C ILE A 456 18.21 -19.48 0.20
N ASP A 457 19.41 -20.05 0.22
CA ASP A 457 20.01 -20.61 1.45
C ASP A 457 20.60 -19.49 2.31
N LEU A 458 19.96 -19.25 3.45
CA LEU A 458 20.41 -18.32 4.48
C LEU A 458 20.43 -19.01 5.84
N THR A 459 21.44 -18.73 6.61
CA THR A 459 21.52 -19.17 8.02
C THR A 459 20.45 -18.46 8.87
N ASN A 460 20.11 -19.04 10.01
CA ASN A 460 19.17 -18.41 10.94
C ASN A 460 19.63 -17.02 11.42
N ASP A 461 20.91 -16.78 11.55
CA ASP A 461 21.44 -15.49 11.97
C ASP A 461 21.36 -14.45 10.83
N GLU A 462 21.62 -14.85 9.59
CA GLU A 462 21.40 -13.99 8.42
C GLU A 462 19.92 -13.62 8.25
N ILE A 463 19.00 -14.57 8.49
CA ILE A 463 17.55 -14.29 8.46
C ILE A 463 17.17 -13.29 9.56
N LYS A 464 17.70 -13.43 10.77
CA LYS A 464 17.45 -12.45 11.87
C LYS A 464 18.02 -11.07 11.53
N ASP A 465 19.26 -11.01 11.03
CA ASP A 465 19.90 -9.75 10.67
C ASP A 465 19.17 -9.05 9.54
N VAL A 466 18.76 -9.75 8.47
CA VAL A 466 17.98 -9.14 7.37
C VAL A 466 16.57 -8.75 7.82
N THR A 467 15.96 -9.51 8.74
CA THR A 467 14.69 -9.13 9.37
C THR A 467 14.83 -7.83 10.16
N GLN A 468 15.89 -7.69 10.96
CA GLN A 468 16.16 -6.46 11.69
C GLN A 468 16.40 -5.28 10.76
N PHE A 469 17.18 -5.47 9.70
CA PHE A 469 17.41 -4.45 8.68
C PHE A 469 16.09 -3.96 8.04
N ILE A 470 15.24 -4.88 7.57
CA ILE A 470 13.96 -4.53 6.94
C ILE A 470 13.02 -3.87 7.96
N LYS A 471 12.99 -4.37 9.21
CA LYS A 471 12.07 -3.90 10.25
C LYS A 471 12.40 -2.51 10.75
N THR A 472 13.67 -2.21 10.98
CA THR A 472 14.11 -0.96 11.63
C THR A 472 15.13 -0.17 10.80
N GLY A 473 16.03 -0.81 10.07
CA GLY A 473 16.98 -0.12 9.20
C GLY A 473 16.34 0.65 8.04
N LEU A 474 15.13 0.22 7.63
CA LEU A 474 14.28 0.88 6.62
C LEU A 474 13.10 1.67 7.21
N LEU A 475 13.01 1.82 8.53
CA LEU A 475 11.95 2.54 9.23
C LEU A 475 12.38 3.98 9.51
N ASP A 476 11.67 4.92 8.94
CA ASP A 476 11.78 6.33 9.31
C ASP A 476 11.07 6.56 10.66
N GLU A 477 11.78 7.11 11.63
CA GLU A 477 11.26 7.36 12.99
C GLU A 477 9.99 8.23 13.00
N ARG A 478 9.85 9.14 12.01
CA ARG A 478 8.68 10.00 11.87
C ARG A 478 7.42 9.23 11.47
N ALA A 479 7.58 8.05 10.82
CA ALA A 479 6.48 7.17 10.43
C ALA A 479 5.95 6.30 11.58
N LYS A 480 6.50 6.40 12.78
CA LYS A 480 6.00 5.66 13.93
C LYS A 480 4.56 6.04 14.25
N LYS A 481 3.81 5.04 14.74
CA LYS A 481 2.39 5.08 15.04
C LYS A 481 1.94 6.34 15.76
N ASP A 482 2.65 6.77 16.81
CA ASP A 482 2.24 7.91 17.63
C ASP A 482 2.24 9.23 16.83
N ASN A 483 3.21 9.40 15.92
CA ASN A 483 3.30 10.55 15.05
C ASN A 483 2.18 10.53 13.99
N LEU A 484 1.93 9.37 13.37
CA LEU A 484 0.91 9.23 12.35
C LEU A 484 -0.50 9.33 12.93
N CYS A 485 -0.73 8.80 14.15
CA CYS A 485 -2.00 8.92 14.83
C CYS A 485 -2.36 10.36 15.22
N ALA A 486 -1.37 11.24 15.36
CA ALA A 486 -1.60 12.67 15.56
C ALA A 486 -2.33 13.35 14.40
N LEU A 487 -2.31 12.73 13.19
CA LEU A 487 -3.01 13.22 12.01
C LEU A 487 -4.52 12.93 12.01
N VAL A 488 -5.02 12.08 12.94
CA VAL A 488 -6.46 11.77 13.04
C VAL A 488 -7.20 12.98 13.56
N PRO A 489 -8.14 13.58 12.80
CA PRO A 489 -8.90 14.74 13.26
C PRO A 489 -9.93 14.35 14.32
N LYS A 490 -10.16 15.22 15.30
CA LYS A 490 -11.22 15.03 16.30
C LYS A 490 -12.63 15.16 15.70
N THR A 491 -12.78 15.99 14.69
CA THR A 491 -14.03 16.24 13.96
C THR A 491 -13.73 16.47 12.48
N VAL A 492 -14.68 16.18 11.62
CA VAL A 492 -14.57 16.39 10.18
C VAL A 492 -15.57 17.45 9.69
N PRO A 493 -15.33 18.11 8.53
CA PRO A 493 -16.16 19.20 8.06
C PRO A 493 -17.62 18.85 7.81
N SER A 494 -17.94 17.62 7.41
CA SER A 494 -19.34 17.18 7.22
C SER A 494 -20.14 17.13 8.51
N GLY A 495 -19.50 17.05 9.68
CA GLY A 495 -20.15 16.81 10.96
C GLY A 495 -20.47 15.33 11.21
N LEU A 496 -20.20 14.43 10.27
CA LEU A 496 -20.30 12.99 10.50
C LEU A 496 -19.31 12.54 11.56
N ARG A 497 -19.65 11.52 12.34
CA ARG A 497 -18.73 10.97 13.34
C ARG A 497 -17.57 10.28 12.63
N PRO A 498 -16.29 10.61 12.92
CA PRO A 498 -15.16 9.87 12.42
C PRO A 498 -15.20 8.39 12.82
N LEU A 499 -14.50 7.54 12.05
CA LEU A 499 -14.27 6.14 12.45
C LEU A 499 -13.46 6.08 13.74
N GLU A 500 -13.61 4.99 14.50
CA GLU A 500 -12.86 4.73 15.74
C GLU A 500 -11.55 3.99 15.43
N PHE A 501 -10.41 4.66 15.59
CA PHE A 501 -9.09 4.10 15.35
C PHE A 501 -8.55 3.42 16.61
N GLU A 502 -8.73 2.08 16.72
CA GLU A 502 -8.32 1.29 17.90
C GLU A 502 -6.82 1.38 18.19
N GLY A 503 -6.02 1.58 17.16
CA GLY A 503 -4.58 1.73 17.29
C GLY A 503 -4.10 3.11 17.71
N CYS A 504 -4.93 4.17 17.52
CA CYS A 504 -4.59 5.55 17.81
C CYS A 504 -5.26 5.99 19.09
N ASN A 505 -4.71 5.62 20.23
CA ASN A 505 -5.35 5.87 21.52
C ASN A 505 -5.34 7.33 21.94
N LYS A 506 -6.51 7.83 22.31
CA LYS A 506 -6.89 8.40 23.63
C LYS A 506 -5.76 9.23 24.27
N ARG A 507 -5.61 10.42 23.79
CA ARG A 507 -5.12 11.54 24.61
C ARG A 507 -6.30 12.33 25.17
#